data_ca08d5f1a74a93dee86797e52868d685
#
_entry.id   ca08d5f1a74a93dee86797e52868d685
#
_cell.length_a   1.000
_cell.length_b   1.000
_cell.length_c   1.000
_cell.angle_alpha   90.00
_cell.angle_beta   90.00
_cell.angle_gamma   90.00
#
_symmetry.space_group_name_H-M   'P 1'
#
loop_
_entity.id
_entity.type
_entity.pdbx_description
1 polymer ?
#
loop_
_entity_poly.entity_id
_entity_poly.type
_entity_poly.pdbx_seq_one_letter_code
_entity_poly.pdbx_strand_id
1 'polypeptide(L)'
;GVGTILDYSVEGQDDEATLDETTEELLVGIRAANGQNKIPFAVFKVTGLARTELLEKVSSKDQLTLIETEEWKRVETRFARICKAGYDAGTPVLIDAEDSWTQQAIDDLTERQMALYNKQRAMIFNTLQLYRHDRLTFLKDSFQRAEQGGYHLGVKLVRGAYMEKERERAEEKGYPDPIQPDKAACDRDYDASLAFCVEHLDRMAVVAGTHNEKSTLYLAQLMQ
;
A
#
# COMPACT_ATOMS: atom_id res chain seq x y z
N GLY A 1 0.79 2.77 -24.95
CA GLY A 1 2.23 2.58 -24.71
C GLY A 1 2.46 1.81 -23.41
N VAL A 2 3.69 1.34 -23.20
CA VAL A 2 4.09 0.67 -21.95
C VAL A 2 4.95 1.66 -21.17
N GLY A 3 4.61 1.86 -19.89
CA GLY A 3 5.43 2.58 -18.93
C GLY A 3 6.20 1.63 -18.03
N THR A 4 7.11 2.15 -17.24
CA THR A 4 7.84 1.41 -16.19
C THR A 4 7.62 2.05 -14.84
N ILE A 5 7.65 1.25 -13.78
CA ILE A 5 7.67 1.71 -12.41
C ILE A 5 9.07 1.41 -11.88
N LEU A 6 9.77 2.44 -11.43
CA LEU A 6 11.07 2.30 -10.81
C LEU A 6 10.85 1.94 -9.33
N ASP A 7 11.33 0.78 -8.93
CA ASP A 7 11.27 0.30 -7.55
C ASP A 7 12.68 0.34 -6.95
N TYR A 8 12.84 1.12 -5.89
CA TYR A 8 14.01 1.11 -5.03
C TYR A 8 13.62 0.41 -3.73
N SER A 9 13.61 -0.93 -3.78
CA SER A 9 13.24 -1.77 -2.65
C SER A 9 14.45 -2.08 -1.78
N VAL A 10 14.51 -1.42 -0.63
CA VAL A 10 15.36 -1.81 0.48
C VAL A 10 14.44 -2.25 1.61
N GLU A 11 14.62 -3.45 2.13
CA GLU A 11 13.81 -4.03 3.20
C GLU A 11 14.68 -4.37 4.42
N GLY A 12 14.07 -4.33 5.62
CA GLY A 12 14.70 -4.85 6.84
C GLY A 12 15.93 -4.07 7.30
N GLN A 13 15.92 -2.75 7.14
CA GLN A 13 16.97 -1.88 7.64
C GLN A 13 16.62 -1.40 9.05
N ASP A 14 17.61 -1.43 9.95
CA ASP A 14 17.44 -1.05 11.36
C ASP A 14 18.22 0.21 11.75
N ASP A 15 19.09 0.67 10.87
CA ASP A 15 19.93 1.85 11.10
C ASP A 15 19.28 3.12 10.57
N GLU A 16 19.14 4.13 11.43
CA GLU A 16 18.50 5.41 11.12
C GLU A 16 19.13 6.14 9.92
N ALA A 17 20.47 6.07 9.79
CA ALA A 17 21.16 6.71 8.67
C ALA A 17 20.77 6.05 7.34
N THR A 18 20.69 4.71 7.31
CA THR A 18 20.27 3.95 6.13
C THR A 18 18.80 4.22 5.78
N LEU A 19 17.91 4.36 6.79
CA LEU A 19 16.50 4.71 6.57
C LEU A 19 16.36 6.13 5.98
N ASP A 20 17.21 7.08 6.42
CA ASP A 20 17.26 8.43 5.85
C ASP A 20 17.82 8.41 4.42
N GLU A 21 18.89 7.66 4.13
CA GLU A 21 19.44 7.49 2.77
C GLU A 21 18.38 6.89 1.83
N THR A 22 17.68 5.85 2.24
CA THR A 22 16.56 5.27 1.46
C THR A 22 15.50 6.31 1.13
N THR A 23 15.16 7.16 2.11
CA THR A 23 14.22 8.27 1.88
C THR A 23 14.73 9.23 0.81
N GLU A 24 16.00 9.64 0.86
CA GLU A 24 16.58 10.56 -0.13
C GLU A 24 16.63 9.94 -1.53
N GLU A 25 16.98 8.65 -1.66
CA GLU A 25 16.97 7.94 -2.95
C GLU A 25 15.55 7.87 -3.55
N LEU A 26 14.54 7.60 -2.74
CA LEU A 26 13.14 7.64 -3.20
C LEU A 26 12.74 9.05 -3.68
N LEU A 27 13.16 10.10 -2.97
CA LEU A 27 12.93 11.47 -3.38
C LEU A 27 13.66 11.83 -4.70
N VAL A 28 14.86 11.29 -4.92
CA VAL A 28 15.58 11.42 -6.21
C VAL A 28 14.79 10.73 -7.32
N GLY A 29 14.32 9.50 -7.10
CA GLY A 29 13.50 8.76 -8.07
C GLY A 29 12.20 9.50 -8.45
N ILE A 30 11.49 10.07 -7.47
CA ILE A 30 10.28 10.86 -7.70
C ILE A 30 10.58 12.12 -8.53
N ARG A 31 11.66 12.82 -8.23
CA ARG A 31 12.09 13.99 -9.02
C ARG A 31 12.44 13.61 -10.45
N ALA A 32 13.09 12.47 -10.65
CA ALA A 32 13.41 11.96 -11.99
C ALA A 32 12.16 11.54 -12.79
N ALA A 33 11.10 11.07 -12.12
CA ALA A 33 9.83 10.71 -12.74
C ALA A 33 8.98 11.95 -13.15
N ASN A 34 9.26 13.13 -12.60
CA ASN A 34 8.51 14.35 -12.88
C ASN A 34 8.50 14.67 -14.39
N GLY A 35 7.29 14.77 -14.96
CA GLY A 35 7.09 15.03 -16.39
C GLY A 35 7.40 13.87 -17.33
N GLN A 36 7.74 12.68 -16.78
CA GLN A 36 8.04 11.49 -17.58
C GLN A 36 6.80 10.61 -17.75
N ASN A 37 6.08 10.74 -18.87
CA ASN A 37 4.90 9.90 -19.16
C ASN A 37 5.18 8.39 -19.19
N LYS A 38 6.45 7.97 -19.24
CA LYS A 38 6.86 6.57 -19.22
C LYS A 38 7.07 6.02 -17.81
N ILE A 39 7.06 6.89 -16.79
CA ILE A 39 7.18 6.53 -15.36
C ILE A 39 5.90 7.01 -14.66
N PRO A 40 4.81 6.24 -14.74
CA PRO A 40 3.50 6.71 -14.29
C PRO A 40 3.34 6.73 -12.75
N PHE A 41 4.20 6.02 -12.02
CA PHE A 41 4.15 5.90 -10.57
C PHE A 41 5.56 5.85 -9.97
N ALA A 42 5.69 6.35 -8.76
CA ALA A 42 6.73 5.96 -7.82
C ALA A 42 6.19 4.87 -6.88
N VAL A 43 7.06 4.01 -6.37
CA VAL A 43 6.67 2.93 -5.43
C VAL A 43 7.69 2.84 -4.30
N PHE A 44 7.23 2.48 -3.10
CA PHE A 44 8.11 2.16 -1.99
C PHE A 44 7.45 1.22 -0.97
N LYS A 45 8.30 0.58 -0.14
CA LYS A 45 7.92 -0.23 1.03
C LYS A 45 8.24 0.52 2.31
N VAL A 46 7.36 0.40 3.30
CA VAL A 46 7.51 1.13 4.57
C VAL A 46 8.62 0.55 5.44
N THR A 47 8.94 -0.75 5.29
CA THR A 47 10.13 -1.37 5.92
C THR A 47 11.47 -0.82 5.40
N GLY A 48 11.47 -0.04 4.33
CA GLY A 48 12.63 0.79 3.94
C GLY A 48 12.74 2.12 4.69
N LEU A 49 11.72 2.50 5.48
CA LEU A 49 11.64 3.76 6.22
C LEU A 49 11.57 3.56 7.73
N ALA A 50 11.32 2.33 8.19
CA ALA A 50 11.06 1.97 9.58
C ALA A 50 11.53 0.56 9.88
N ARG A 51 11.99 0.32 11.10
CA ARG A 51 12.24 -1.04 11.60
C ARG A 51 10.94 -1.84 11.67
N THR A 52 11.01 -3.12 11.28
CA THR A 52 9.86 -4.03 11.26
C THR A 52 9.22 -4.16 12.65
N GLU A 53 10.00 -4.26 13.72
CA GLU A 53 9.51 -4.39 15.10
C GLU A 53 8.72 -3.16 15.56
N LEU A 54 9.11 -1.96 15.13
CA LEU A 54 8.37 -0.75 15.42
C LEU A 54 7.03 -0.72 14.69
N LEU A 55 7.01 -1.10 13.42
CA LEU A 55 5.77 -1.23 12.63
C LEU A 55 4.83 -2.26 13.25
N GLU A 56 5.36 -3.39 13.73
CA GLU A 56 4.57 -4.42 14.42
C GLU A 56 3.93 -3.88 15.70
N LYS A 57 4.71 -3.20 16.56
CA LYS A 57 4.19 -2.59 17.80
C LYS A 57 3.10 -1.55 17.51
N VAL A 58 3.32 -0.69 16.52
CA VAL A 58 2.32 0.31 16.13
C VAL A 58 1.06 -0.35 15.57
N SER A 59 1.22 -1.38 14.74
CA SER A 59 0.10 -2.15 14.17
C SER A 59 -0.73 -2.86 15.24
N SER A 60 -0.07 -3.40 16.26
CA SER A 60 -0.70 -4.08 17.42
C SER A 60 -1.27 -3.09 18.44
N LYS A 61 -1.00 -1.78 18.29
CA LYS A 61 -1.32 -0.72 19.25
C LYS A 61 -0.67 -0.92 20.63
N ASP A 62 0.52 -1.53 20.62
CA ASP A 62 1.32 -1.70 21.82
C ASP A 62 1.85 -0.35 22.33
N GLN A 63 2.09 -0.29 23.63
CA GLN A 63 2.66 0.91 24.25
C GLN A 63 4.12 1.10 23.79
N LEU A 64 4.39 2.21 23.12
CA LEU A 64 5.74 2.61 22.73
C LEU A 64 6.49 3.23 23.90
N THR A 65 7.78 2.96 23.99
CA THR A 65 8.69 3.72 24.85
C THR A 65 8.85 5.15 24.35
N LEU A 66 9.45 6.04 25.13
CA LEU A 66 9.76 7.40 24.68
C LEU A 66 10.68 7.41 23.44
N ILE A 67 11.66 6.51 23.41
CA ILE A 67 12.59 6.38 22.26
C ILE A 67 11.83 5.92 21.03
N GLU A 68 10.99 4.90 21.12
CA GLU A 68 10.18 4.39 20.02
C GLU A 68 9.13 5.42 19.55
N THR A 69 8.62 6.24 20.46
CA THR A 69 7.71 7.35 20.08
C THR A 69 8.43 8.39 19.22
N GLU A 70 9.66 8.77 19.56
CA GLU A 70 10.44 9.70 18.75
C GLU A 70 10.88 9.05 17.43
N GLU A 71 11.20 7.76 17.43
CA GLU A 71 11.49 7.00 16.21
C GLU A 71 10.27 6.98 15.27
N TRP A 72 9.07 6.70 15.82
CA TRP A 72 7.83 6.70 15.04
C TRP A 72 7.55 8.06 14.39
N LYS A 73 7.79 9.16 15.07
CA LYS A 73 7.68 10.51 14.48
C LYS A 73 8.61 10.71 13.28
N ARG A 74 9.83 10.13 13.33
CA ARG A 74 10.75 10.16 12.18
C ARG A 74 10.19 9.35 11.00
N VAL A 75 9.61 8.17 11.27
CA VAL A 75 8.93 7.37 10.24
C VAL A 75 7.79 8.16 9.59
N GLU A 76 6.90 8.75 10.39
CA GLU A 76 5.81 9.60 9.90
C GLU A 76 6.35 10.76 9.03
N THR A 77 7.47 11.34 9.43
CA THR A 77 8.11 12.45 8.69
C THR A 77 8.66 11.98 7.34
N ARG A 78 9.40 10.86 7.29
CA ARG A 78 9.92 10.26 6.05
C ARG A 78 8.79 9.94 5.08
N PHE A 79 7.76 9.24 5.59
CA PHE A 79 6.59 8.87 4.80
C PHE A 79 5.88 10.09 4.21
N ALA A 80 5.61 11.10 5.02
CA ALA A 80 4.95 12.33 4.59
C ALA A 80 5.78 13.10 3.54
N ARG A 81 7.12 13.15 3.70
CA ARG A 81 8.02 13.79 2.72
C ARG A 81 7.93 13.12 1.33
N ILE A 82 7.91 11.79 1.28
CA ILE A 82 7.80 11.03 0.02
C ILE A 82 6.44 11.28 -0.64
N CYS A 83 5.34 11.18 0.12
CA CYS A 83 4.00 11.42 -0.39
C CYS A 83 3.83 12.87 -0.91
N LYS A 84 4.35 13.84 -0.15
CA LYS A 84 4.35 15.25 -0.56
C LYS A 84 5.14 15.46 -1.84
N ALA A 85 6.32 14.88 -1.95
CA ALA A 85 7.16 15.01 -3.15
C ALA A 85 6.45 14.42 -4.39
N GLY A 86 5.79 13.27 -4.27
CA GLY A 86 4.98 12.69 -5.35
C GLY A 86 3.83 13.61 -5.76
N TYR A 87 3.11 14.16 -4.78
CA TYR A 87 2.04 15.12 -5.05
C TYR A 87 2.56 16.38 -5.76
N ASP A 88 3.62 17.00 -5.26
CA ASP A 88 4.21 18.23 -5.84
C ASP A 88 4.76 17.99 -7.26
N ALA A 89 5.32 16.79 -7.52
CA ALA A 89 5.80 16.39 -8.84
C ALA A 89 4.70 15.96 -9.81
N GLY A 90 3.45 15.81 -9.34
CA GLY A 90 2.36 15.23 -10.13
C GLY A 90 2.53 13.76 -10.45
N THR A 91 3.44 13.05 -9.76
CA THR A 91 3.74 11.62 -9.89
C THR A 91 3.01 10.86 -8.81
N PRO A 92 1.99 10.05 -9.11
CA PRO A 92 1.31 9.23 -8.12
C PRO A 92 2.25 8.25 -7.42
N VAL A 93 1.98 7.98 -6.14
CA VAL A 93 2.80 7.13 -5.28
C VAL A 93 2.03 5.88 -4.88
N LEU A 94 2.61 4.71 -5.12
CA LEU A 94 2.13 3.41 -4.65
C LEU A 94 2.87 3.05 -3.37
N ILE A 95 2.13 2.77 -2.30
CA ILE A 95 2.67 2.21 -1.06
C ILE A 95 2.44 0.70 -1.12
N ASP A 96 3.52 -0.08 -1.11
CA ASP A 96 3.42 -1.53 -1.16
C ASP A 96 2.92 -2.11 0.16
N ALA A 97 2.07 -3.12 0.05
CA ALA A 97 1.65 -3.92 1.18
C ALA A 97 2.74 -4.91 1.58
N GLU A 98 2.84 -5.15 2.86
CA GLU A 98 3.86 -6.02 3.44
C GLU A 98 3.21 -7.09 4.34
N ASP A 99 3.93 -7.57 5.36
CA ASP A 99 3.45 -8.59 6.27
C ASP A 99 2.19 -8.14 7.04
N SER A 100 1.26 -9.04 7.30
CA SER A 100 -0.02 -8.71 7.94
C SER A 100 0.14 -8.04 9.30
N TRP A 101 1.18 -8.38 10.05
CA TRP A 101 1.45 -7.83 11.39
C TRP A 101 2.05 -6.41 11.38
N THR A 102 2.50 -5.91 10.22
CA THR A 102 2.94 -4.52 10.04
C THR A 102 1.92 -3.69 9.27
N GLN A 103 0.96 -4.33 8.62
CA GLN A 103 0.10 -3.72 7.61
C GLN A 103 -0.83 -2.64 8.19
N GLN A 104 -1.30 -2.76 9.43
CA GLN A 104 -2.21 -1.76 10.00
C GLN A 104 -1.54 -0.39 10.12
N ALA A 105 -0.27 -0.35 10.55
CA ALA A 105 0.50 0.89 10.60
C ALA A 105 0.68 1.51 9.20
N ILE A 106 0.92 0.67 8.18
CA ILE A 106 1.05 1.08 6.78
C ILE A 106 -0.28 1.64 6.26
N ASP A 107 -1.39 0.95 6.52
CA ASP A 107 -2.74 1.38 6.13
C ASP A 107 -3.07 2.75 6.75
N ASP A 108 -2.81 2.94 8.06
CA ASP A 108 -3.09 4.18 8.78
C ASP A 108 -2.24 5.36 8.27
N LEU A 109 -0.95 5.15 8.00
CA LEU A 109 -0.07 6.15 7.40
C LEU A 109 -0.58 6.55 6.02
N THR A 110 -0.94 5.58 5.19
CA THR A 110 -1.39 5.79 3.82
C THR A 110 -2.72 6.55 3.78
N GLU A 111 -3.71 6.15 4.58
CA GLU A 111 -5.01 6.83 4.62
C GLU A 111 -4.87 8.30 5.06
N ARG A 112 -3.99 8.61 6.03
CA ARG A 112 -3.72 10.00 6.41
C ARG A 112 -3.19 10.83 5.24
N GLN A 113 -2.31 10.29 4.40
CA GLN A 113 -1.78 11.00 3.24
C GLN A 113 -2.81 11.10 2.11
N MET A 114 -3.65 10.08 1.91
CA MET A 114 -4.79 10.18 0.99
C MET A 114 -5.73 11.31 1.39
N ALA A 115 -6.06 11.42 2.67
CA ALA A 115 -6.92 12.50 3.18
C ALA A 115 -6.35 13.91 2.92
N LEU A 116 -5.03 14.05 2.80
CA LEU A 116 -4.36 15.31 2.49
C LEU A 116 -4.29 15.57 0.97
N TYR A 117 -3.87 14.58 0.18
CA TYR A 117 -3.44 14.79 -1.20
C TYR A 117 -4.42 14.28 -2.25
N ASN A 118 -5.35 13.38 -1.92
CA ASN A 118 -6.31 12.82 -2.89
C ASN A 118 -7.60 13.65 -3.02
N LYS A 119 -7.53 14.97 -2.88
CA LYS A 119 -8.76 15.81 -2.87
C LYS A 119 -9.41 15.95 -4.24
N GLN A 120 -8.65 15.96 -5.30
CA GLN A 120 -9.17 16.12 -6.67
C GLN A 120 -9.10 14.82 -7.47
N ARG A 121 -8.09 14.01 -7.22
CA ARG A 121 -7.85 12.70 -7.82
C ARG A 121 -6.95 11.87 -6.91
N ALA A 122 -6.90 10.56 -7.13
CA ALA A 122 -5.96 9.70 -6.41
C ALA A 122 -4.51 10.01 -6.83
N MET A 123 -3.68 10.37 -5.85
CA MET A 123 -2.24 10.59 -5.97
C MET A 123 -1.47 9.64 -5.06
N ILE A 124 -2.06 9.24 -3.96
CA ILE A 124 -1.51 8.28 -3.00
C ILE A 124 -2.37 7.03 -3.08
N PHE A 125 -1.73 5.87 -3.19
CA PHE A 125 -2.37 4.58 -3.38
C PHE A 125 -1.90 3.59 -2.32
N ASN A 126 -2.83 2.89 -1.68
CA ASN A 126 -2.53 1.74 -0.83
C ASN A 126 -2.54 0.45 -1.65
N THR A 127 -1.76 -0.55 -1.26
CA THR A 127 -1.78 -1.88 -1.88
C THR A 127 -2.56 -2.86 -1.00
N LEU A 128 -3.49 -3.58 -1.62
CA LEU A 128 -4.33 -4.58 -0.96
C LEU A 128 -3.97 -5.98 -1.45
N GLN A 129 -3.56 -6.86 -0.53
CA GLN A 129 -3.22 -8.25 -0.82
C GLN A 129 -4.44 -9.16 -0.59
N LEU A 130 -5.17 -9.48 -1.68
CA LEU A 130 -6.46 -10.19 -1.63
C LEU A 130 -6.33 -11.68 -1.26
N TYR A 131 -5.10 -12.20 -1.08
CA TYR A 131 -4.90 -13.52 -0.48
C TYR A 131 -5.24 -13.52 1.03
N ARG A 132 -5.39 -12.34 1.66
CA ARG A 132 -5.95 -12.21 3.02
C ARG A 132 -7.46 -12.10 2.97
N HIS A 133 -8.12 -12.83 3.85
CA HIS A 133 -9.59 -12.91 3.90
C HIS A 133 -10.30 -11.62 4.37
N ASP A 134 -9.56 -10.66 4.93
CA ASP A 134 -10.11 -9.40 5.47
C ASP A 134 -10.06 -8.23 4.47
N ARG A 135 -9.31 -8.34 3.36
CA ARG A 135 -8.99 -7.18 2.50
C ARG A 135 -10.13 -6.67 1.64
N LEU A 136 -11.06 -7.52 1.22
CA LEU A 136 -12.26 -7.06 0.51
C LEU A 136 -13.17 -6.19 1.41
N THR A 137 -13.32 -6.58 2.68
CA THR A 137 -14.04 -5.77 3.68
C THR A 137 -13.30 -4.47 3.94
N PHE A 138 -11.99 -4.54 4.16
CA PHE A 138 -11.15 -3.35 4.34
C PHE A 138 -11.26 -2.36 3.16
N LEU A 139 -11.29 -2.84 1.91
CA LEU A 139 -11.48 -2.00 0.73
C LEU A 139 -12.78 -1.20 0.81
N LYS A 140 -13.88 -1.87 1.14
CA LYS A 140 -15.20 -1.23 1.24
C LYS A 140 -15.27 -0.22 2.38
N ASP A 141 -14.70 -0.56 3.53
CA ASP A 141 -14.63 0.33 4.70
C ASP A 141 -13.74 1.55 4.41
N SER A 142 -12.60 1.35 3.72
CA SER A 142 -11.73 2.44 3.29
C SER A 142 -12.41 3.38 2.30
N PHE A 143 -13.22 2.83 1.40
CA PHE A 143 -14.02 3.64 0.49
C PHE A 143 -15.04 4.51 1.25
N GLN A 144 -15.76 3.95 2.21
CA GLN A 144 -16.70 4.72 3.04
C GLN A 144 -16.00 5.83 3.82
N ARG A 145 -14.81 5.54 4.40
CA ARG A 145 -14.01 6.57 5.08
C ARG A 145 -13.54 7.66 4.12
N ALA A 146 -13.16 7.30 2.89
CA ALA A 146 -12.76 8.26 1.86
C ALA A 146 -13.94 9.18 1.46
N GLU A 147 -15.13 8.62 1.28
CA GLU A 147 -16.34 9.41 1.01
C GLU A 147 -16.64 10.40 2.14
N GLN A 148 -16.65 9.94 3.40
CA GLN A 148 -16.88 10.78 4.57
C GLN A 148 -15.79 11.85 4.74
N GLY A 149 -14.52 11.52 4.43
CA GLY A 149 -13.38 12.42 4.47
C GLY A 149 -13.25 13.36 3.27
N GLY A 150 -14.09 13.20 2.26
CA GLY A 150 -14.09 14.03 1.05
C GLY A 150 -12.79 13.91 0.25
N TYR A 151 -12.26 12.68 0.05
CA TYR A 151 -11.10 12.42 -0.78
C TYR A 151 -11.31 11.20 -1.68
N HIS A 152 -10.47 11.05 -2.71
CA HIS A 152 -10.53 9.90 -3.62
C HIS A 152 -9.68 8.75 -3.07
N LEU A 153 -10.24 7.53 -3.10
CA LEU A 153 -9.48 6.35 -2.69
C LEU A 153 -8.58 5.88 -3.84
N GLY A 154 -7.28 5.72 -3.59
CA GLY A 154 -6.32 5.11 -4.52
C GLY A 154 -5.93 3.71 -4.04
N VAL A 155 -6.11 2.67 -4.86
CA VAL A 155 -5.72 1.31 -4.49
C VAL A 155 -4.97 0.59 -5.60
N LYS A 156 -4.00 -0.23 -5.20
CA LYS A 156 -3.39 -1.26 -6.02
C LYS A 156 -3.86 -2.62 -5.50
N LEU A 157 -4.48 -3.40 -6.35
CA LEU A 157 -4.94 -4.75 -6.02
C LEU A 157 -3.91 -5.78 -6.46
N VAL A 158 -3.46 -6.61 -5.53
CA VAL A 158 -2.59 -7.75 -5.78
C VAL A 158 -3.15 -8.99 -5.08
N ARG A 159 -2.67 -10.19 -5.44
CA ARG A 159 -3.04 -11.39 -4.67
C ARG A 159 -2.27 -11.47 -3.36
N GLY A 160 -0.94 -11.32 -3.40
CA GLY A 160 -0.06 -11.27 -2.24
C GLY A 160 1.24 -12.04 -2.48
N ALA A 161 2.25 -11.77 -1.65
CA ALA A 161 3.60 -12.25 -1.85
C ALA A 161 4.19 -13.08 -0.69
N TYR A 162 3.56 -13.10 0.50
CA TYR A 162 4.16 -13.62 1.73
C TYR A 162 3.39 -14.81 2.33
N MET A 163 2.64 -15.56 1.52
CA MET A 163 1.69 -16.58 2.01
C MET A 163 2.32 -17.61 2.96
N GLU A 164 3.48 -18.14 2.62
CA GLU A 164 4.16 -19.15 3.44
C GLU A 164 4.58 -18.56 4.79
N LYS A 165 5.24 -17.39 4.76
CA LYS A 165 5.67 -16.65 5.95
C LYS A 165 4.50 -16.28 6.87
N GLU A 166 3.35 -15.90 6.30
CA GLU A 166 2.14 -15.59 7.05
C GLU A 166 1.59 -16.81 7.79
N ARG A 167 1.53 -17.95 7.12
CA ARG A 167 1.06 -19.21 7.69
C ARG A 167 1.98 -19.75 8.78
N GLU A 168 3.28 -19.79 8.51
CA GLU A 168 4.29 -20.19 9.48
C GLU A 168 4.21 -19.36 10.75
N ARG A 169 4.14 -18.04 10.61
CA ARG A 169 4.01 -17.14 11.76
C ARG A 169 2.69 -17.34 12.51
N ALA A 170 1.57 -17.54 11.82
CA ALA A 170 0.28 -17.80 12.46
C ALA A 170 0.33 -19.09 13.30
N GLU A 171 0.94 -20.15 12.79
CA GLU A 171 1.15 -21.41 13.51
C GLU A 171 2.08 -21.21 14.73
N GLU A 172 3.24 -20.58 14.54
CA GLU A 172 4.21 -20.32 15.61
C GLU A 172 3.64 -19.46 16.75
N LYS A 173 2.86 -18.44 16.43
CA LYS A 173 2.29 -17.50 17.40
C LYS A 173 0.91 -17.91 17.91
N GLY A 174 0.27 -18.89 17.31
CA GLY A 174 -1.04 -19.43 17.73
C GLY A 174 -2.23 -18.50 17.46
N TYR A 175 -2.18 -17.67 16.41
CA TYR A 175 -3.32 -16.87 15.96
C TYR A 175 -3.94 -17.43 14.67
N PRO A 176 -5.20 -17.05 14.33
CA PRO A 176 -5.84 -17.54 13.11
C PRO A 176 -5.06 -17.11 11.85
N ASP A 177 -4.88 -18.08 10.93
CA ASP A 177 -4.24 -17.82 9.64
C ASP A 177 -4.99 -16.69 8.88
N PRO A 178 -4.33 -15.57 8.53
CA PRO A 178 -4.97 -14.47 7.83
C PRO A 178 -5.21 -14.77 6.34
N ILE A 179 -4.64 -15.86 5.82
CA ILE A 179 -4.65 -16.19 4.40
C ILE A 179 -5.93 -16.94 4.03
N GLN A 180 -6.45 -16.67 2.85
CA GLN A 180 -7.56 -17.40 2.25
C GLN A 180 -7.29 -18.91 2.23
N PRO A 181 -8.33 -19.76 2.38
CA PRO A 181 -8.15 -21.20 2.45
C PRO A 181 -7.59 -21.79 1.17
N ASP A 182 -7.84 -21.17 0.03
CA ASP A 182 -7.39 -21.63 -1.27
C ASP A 182 -7.27 -20.49 -2.31
N LYS A 183 -6.68 -20.83 -3.45
CA LYS A 183 -6.53 -19.90 -4.58
C LYS A 183 -7.88 -19.43 -5.12
N ALA A 184 -8.90 -20.26 -5.12
CA ALA A 184 -10.22 -19.92 -5.64
C ALA A 184 -10.89 -18.84 -4.78
N ALA A 185 -10.74 -18.89 -3.46
CA ALA A 185 -11.19 -17.85 -2.55
C ALA A 185 -10.45 -16.52 -2.79
N CYS A 186 -9.13 -16.57 -2.95
CA CYS A 186 -8.33 -15.39 -3.30
C CYS A 186 -8.75 -14.78 -4.66
N ASP A 187 -8.98 -15.62 -5.67
CA ASP A 187 -9.43 -15.17 -7.00
C ASP A 187 -10.81 -14.50 -6.92
N ARG A 188 -11.76 -15.07 -6.16
CA ARG A 188 -13.10 -14.48 -5.95
C ARG A 188 -13.02 -13.08 -5.31
N ASP A 189 -12.22 -12.93 -4.25
CA ASP A 189 -12.09 -11.65 -3.55
C ASP A 189 -11.35 -10.62 -4.40
N TYR A 190 -10.36 -11.07 -5.20
CA TYR A 190 -9.69 -10.21 -6.16
C TYR A 190 -10.65 -9.68 -7.23
N ASP A 191 -11.43 -10.57 -7.85
CA ASP A 191 -12.38 -10.20 -8.90
C ASP A 191 -13.55 -9.36 -8.34
N ALA A 192 -14.03 -9.66 -7.12
CA ALA A 192 -15.02 -8.84 -6.42
C ALA A 192 -14.47 -7.44 -6.10
N SER A 193 -13.18 -7.33 -5.74
CA SER A 193 -12.51 -6.04 -5.53
C SER A 193 -12.38 -5.24 -6.82
N LEU A 194 -12.06 -5.89 -7.95
CA LEU A 194 -12.05 -5.23 -9.26
C LEU A 194 -13.43 -4.66 -9.62
N ALA A 195 -14.48 -5.47 -9.48
CA ALA A 195 -15.86 -5.03 -9.76
C ALA A 195 -16.24 -3.84 -8.89
N PHE A 196 -15.99 -3.91 -7.57
CA PHE A 196 -16.24 -2.80 -6.66
C PHE A 196 -15.49 -1.52 -7.06
N CYS A 197 -14.20 -1.63 -7.42
CA CYS A 197 -13.43 -0.47 -7.86
C CYS A 197 -13.99 0.15 -9.13
N VAL A 198 -14.37 -0.66 -10.13
CA VAL A 198 -14.91 -0.15 -11.40
C VAL A 198 -16.28 0.51 -11.22
N GLU A 199 -17.11 -0.01 -10.31
CA GLU A 199 -18.40 0.61 -9.97
C GLU A 199 -18.26 2.00 -9.36
N HIS A 200 -17.12 2.33 -8.75
CA HIS A 200 -16.88 3.57 -8.02
C HIS A 200 -15.76 4.44 -8.60
N LEU A 201 -15.47 4.33 -9.91
CA LEU A 201 -14.37 5.07 -10.57
C LEU A 201 -14.52 6.60 -10.52
N ASP A 202 -15.69 7.10 -10.22
CA ASP A 202 -15.94 8.53 -9.97
C ASP A 202 -15.27 9.03 -8.67
N ARG A 203 -15.04 8.14 -7.70
CA ARG A 203 -14.51 8.45 -6.37
C ARG A 203 -13.23 7.68 -6.02
N MET A 204 -12.77 6.77 -6.88
CA MET A 204 -11.57 6.00 -6.64
C MET A 204 -10.78 5.73 -7.92
N ALA A 205 -9.53 5.31 -7.76
CA ALA A 205 -8.69 4.83 -8.83
C ALA A 205 -8.05 3.49 -8.45
N VAL A 206 -7.93 2.60 -9.44
CA VAL A 206 -7.41 1.24 -9.24
C VAL A 206 -6.23 0.95 -10.15
N VAL A 207 -5.22 0.29 -9.58
CA VAL A 207 -4.12 -0.37 -10.30
C VAL A 207 -4.29 -1.88 -10.13
N ALA A 208 -4.49 -2.62 -11.20
CA ALA A 208 -4.65 -4.06 -11.19
C ALA A 208 -3.29 -4.75 -11.34
N GLY A 209 -2.69 -5.19 -10.24
CA GLY A 209 -1.43 -5.93 -10.20
C GLY A 209 -1.67 -7.45 -10.32
N THR A 210 -1.73 -7.97 -11.55
CA THR A 210 -2.04 -9.38 -11.78
C THR A 210 -1.43 -9.92 -13.06
N HIS A 211 -1.06 -11.21 -13.03
CA HIS A 211 -0.75 -12.05 -14.20
C HIS A 211 -1.91 -13.00 -14.54
N ASN A 212 -3.02 -12.95 -13.80
CA ASN A 212 -4.15 -13.83 -14.02
C ASN A 212 -4.94 -13.36 -15.24
N GLU A 213 -4.91 -14.18 -16.31
CA GLU A 213 -5.55 -13.89 -17.58
C GLU A 213 -7.08 -13.69 -17.45
N LYS A 214 -7.74 -14.51 -16.59
CA LYS A 214 -9.19 -14.41 -16.36
C LYS A 214 -9.56 -13.07 -15.69
N SER A 215 -8.83 -12.68 -14.65
CA SER A 215 -9.06 -11.39 -13.98
C SER A 215 -8.75 -10.19 -14.89
N THR A 216 -7.73 -10.32 -15.76
CA THR A 216 -7.42 -9.28 -16.75
C THR A 216 -8.55 -9.12 -17.78
N LEU A 217 -9.07 -10.24 -18.30
CA LEU A 217 -10.21 -10.23 -19.22
C LEU A 217 -11.48 -9.71 -18.52
N TYR A 218 -11.70 -10.11 -17.28
CA TYR A 218 -12.84 -9.64 -16.49
C TYR A 218 -12.80 -8.11 -16.30
N LEU A 219 -11.63 -7.56 -15.92
CA LEU A 219 -11.46 -6.10 -15.83
C LEU A 219 -11.75 -5.41 -17.16
N ALA A 220 -11.26 -5.95 -18.29
CA ALA A 220 -11.52 -5.40 -19.61
C ALA A 220 -13.02 -5.43 -19.97
N GLN A 221 -13.78 -6.42 -19.50
CA GLN A 221 -15.25 -6.50 -19.67
C GLN A 221 -15.98 -5.45 -18.81
N LEU A 222 -15.54 -5.26 -17.56
CA LEU A 222 -16.12 -4.27 -16.65
C LEU A 222 -15.94 -2.82 -17.14
N MET A 223 -14.92 -2.57 -17.95
CA MET A 223 -14.58 -1.24 -18.50
C MET A 223 -15.26 -0.93 -19.85
N GLN A 224 -16.08 -1.82 -20.39
CA GLN A 224 -16.87 -1.61 -21.63
C GLN A 224 -18.20 -0.92 -21.33
#